data_126367fdd4cb96aca02d1dabe6ea5070
#
_entry.id   126367fdd4cb96aca02d1dabe6ea5070
#
_cell.length_a   1.000
_cell.length_b   1.000
_cell.length_c   1.000
_cell.angle_alpha   90.00
_cell.angle_beta   90.00
_cell.angle_gamma   90.00
#
_symmetry.space_group_name_H-M   'P 1'
#
loop_
_entity.id
_entity.type
_entity.pdbx_description
1 polymer ?
#
loop_
_entity_poly.entity_id
_entity_poly.type
_entity_poly.pdbx_seq_one_letter_code
_entity_poly.pdbx_strand_id
1 'polypeptide(L)'
;VPEASTAHEVTPVRTTPESRVFSPAAVVASCGGFVLIGALQALYGPSIPAFRDDFALSPSAAGLGLSAHFVGGVAGVLVFDRLYGRLGNRLLLGSSYLLMALGAAGFALAPTWPVALVAALLAGLGFGGIDYGLNQLFAVGFGHRSTAMLNILNAHFGVGAILGPALVAAVGAEHYPALFLAFAAANLPLLLCLRGVRDQVPQPVPGTTGTAAGGSPLSRSLGSVLAVFVALYVLHVGIEAGVGGWEPTHLEAVGYGAGAAATATSGYWLMMTAGRFLAAPLALRHSPRTIITVSCAGMTVCLLLASVPALAPYAYAGVGLFIAPIFPTGLPWLNAAAPRARRAGALVIAASMIGGVAAGPALGKAIEWSGVRAVPLLLDAVSALCLLATLWLIRATRPPSPLPSLSPLPSPSPVRSPAP
;
A
#
# COMPACT_ATOMS: atom_id res chain seq x y z
N VAL A 1 57.96 -3.18 45.31
CA VAL A 1 57.83 -3.21 43.85
C VAL A 1 56.37 -3.02 43.51
N PRO A 2 55.94 -1.90 42.93
CA PRO A 2 54.55 -1.70 42.53
C PRO A 2 54.35 -2.21 41.08
N GLU A 3 53.31 -3.00 40.90
CA GLU A 3 52.86 -3.47 39.61
C GLU A 3 52.30 -2.33 38.75
N ALA A 4 52.81 -2.21 37.53
CA ALA A 4 52.33 -1.25 36.53
C ALA A 4 51.03 -1.77 35.88
N SER A 5 49.93 -1.05 36.15
CA SER A 5 48.65 -1.21 35.48
C SER A 5 48.77 -0.71 34.05
N THR A 6 48.77 -1.59 33.06
CA THR A 6 48.69 -1.26 31.64
C THR A 6 47.24 -0.89 31.31
N ALA A 7 46.96 0.42 31.26
CA ALA A 7 45.71 0.94 30.71
C ALA A 7 45.69 0.63 29.19
N HIS A 8 44.80 -0.25 28.76
CA HIS A 8 44.49 -0.43 27.35
C HIS A 8 43.80 0.86 26.84
N GLU A 9 44.54 1.64 26.09
CA GLU A 9 44.07 2.78 25.32
C GLU A 9 43.08 2.28 24.25
N VAL A 10 41.78 2.45 24.53
CA VAL A 10 40.69 2.13 23.54
C VAL A 10 40.80 3.18 22.45
N THR A 11 41.45 2.81 21.33
CA THR A 11 41.46 3.64 20.15
C THR A 11 40.04 3.89 19.70
N PRO A 12 39.58 5.16 19.52
CA PRO A 12 38.22 5.43 19.05
C PRO A 12 38.07 4.83 17.64
N VAL A 13 37.14 3.92 17.50
CA VAL A 13 36.72 3.37 16.20
C VAL A 13 36.34 4.57 15.32
N ARG A 14 37.19 4.90 14.35
CA ARG A 14 36.86 5.85 13.29
C ARG A 14 35.60 5.35 12.60
N THR A 15 34.45 5.96 12.93
CA THR A 15 33.22 5.78 12.16
C THR A 15 33.52 6.31 10.76
N THR A 16 33.71 5.40 9.81
CA THR A 16 33.74 5.73 8.38
C THR A 16 32.48 6.53 8.08
N PRO A 17 32.55 7.66 7.31
CA PRO A 17 31.35 8.41 6.95
C PRO A 17 30.38 7.45 6.31
N GLU A 18 29.18 7.28 6.91
CA GLU A 18 28.08 6.49 6.33
C GLU A 18 27.97 6.91 4.87
N SER A 19 28.25 6.01 3.97
CA SER A 19 28.24 6.27 2.53
C SER A 19 26.81 6.58 2.12
N ARG A 20 26.47 7.86 1.98
CA ARG A 20 25.14 8.33 1.62
C ARG A 20 24.69 7.68 0.31
N VAL A 21 23.57 6.97 0.33
CA VAL A 21 22.96 6.32 -0.85
C VAL A 21 22.37 7.36 -1.78
N PHE A 22 21.92 8.50 -1.24
CA PHE A 22 21.27 9.57 -1.98
C PHE A 22 21.95 10.92 -1.76
N SER A 23 22.07 11.71 -2.83
CA SER A 23 22.26 13.16 -2.71
C SER A 23 20.97 13.84 -2.27
N PRO A 24 21.01 15.06 -1.70
CA PRO A 24 19.78 15.80 -1.37
C PRO A 24 18.82 15.97 -2.55
N ALA A 25 19.36 16.28 -3.73
CA ALA A 25 18.55 16.40 -4.95
C ALA A 25 17.87 15.07 -5.34
N ALA A 26 18.56 13.94 -5.17
CA ALA A 26 17.98 12.63 -5.44
C ALA A 26 16.87 12.26 -4.44
N VAL A 27 16.96 12.70 -3.18
CA VAL A 27 15.88 12.53 -2.19
C VAL A 27 14.63 13.30 -2.63
N VAL A 28 14.79 14.58 -3.00
CA VAL A 28 13.69 15.42 -3.48
C VAL A 28 13.07 14.82 -4.75
N ALA A 29 13.89 14.37 -5.70
CA ALA A 29 13.41 13.72 -6.91
C ALA A 29 12.70 12.40 -6.64
N SER A 30 13.15 11.60 -5.65
CA SER A 30 12.47 10.40 -5.22
C SER A 30 11.08 10.69 -4.65
N CYS A 31 10.95 11.74 -3.84
CA CYS A 31 9.66 12.25 -3.37
C CYS A 31 8.77 12.70 -4.53
N GLY A 32 9.33 13.42 -5.50
CA GLY A 32 8.64 13.78 -6.75
C GLY A 32 8.16 12.56 -7.54
N GLY A 33 8.99 11.52 -7.62
CA GLY A 33 8.60 10.23 -8.21
C GLY A 33 7.39 9.61 -7.53
N PHE A 34 7.32 9.66 -6.19
CA PHE A 34 6.17 9.16 -5.44
C PHE A 34 4.91 10.02 -5.65
N VAL A 35 5.05 11.33 -5.81
CA VAL A 35 3.92 12.18 -6.25
C VAL A 35 3.42 11.72 -7.62
N LEU A 36 4.32 11.46 -8.58
CA LEU A 36 3.91 11.04 -9.92
C LEU A 36 3.22 9.68 -9.94
N ILE A 37 3.75 8.67 -9.20
CA ILE A 37 3.10 7.36 -9.17
C ILE A 37 1.73 7.41 -8.49
N GLY A 38 1.58 8.19 -7.42
CA GLY A 38 0.29 8.38 -6.75
C GLY A 38 -0.72 9.10 -7.63
N ALA A 39 -0.31 10.17 -8.32
CA ALA A 39 -1.17 10.94 -9.19
C ALA A 39 -1.61 10.14 -10.42
N LEU A 40 -0.70 9.41 -11.07
CA LEU A 40 -1.01 8.59 -12.22
C LEU A 40 -2.03 7.49 -11.87
N GLN A 41 -1.85 6.80 -10.73
CA GLN A 41 -2.80 5.79 -10.29
C GLN A 41 -4.19 6.37 -10.02
N ALA A 42 -4.25 7.51 -9.35
CA ALA A 42 -5.52 8.14 -8.98
C ALA A 42 -6.22 8.87 -10.14
N LEU A 43 -5.52 9.07 -11.26
CA LEU A 43 -6.06 9.71 -12.46
C LEU A 43 -7.04 8.81 -13.21
N TYR A 44 -6.86 7.47 -13.15
CA TYR A 44 -7.70 6.53 -13.92
C TYR A 44 -9.18 6.64 -13.56
N GLY A 45 -9.53 6.65 -12.27
CA GLY A 45 -10.91 6.63 -11.81
C GLY A 45 -11.76 7.79 -12.36
N PRO A 46 -11.40 9.06 -12.11
CA PRO A 46 -12.12 10.21 -12.63
C PRO A 46 -12.16 10.30 -14.16
N SER A 47 -11.25 9.61 -14.85
CA SER A 47 -11.20 9.57 -16.32
C SER A 47 -12.02 8.42 -16.93
N ILE A 48 -12.56 7.49 -16.15
CA ILE A 48 -13.38 6.37 -16.64
C ILE A 48 -14.55 6.82 -17.53
N PRO A 49 -15.34 7.86 -17.19
CA PRO A 49 -16.40 8.33 -18.06
C PRO A 49 -15.89 8.69 -19.45
N ALA A 50 -14.80 9.47 -19.55
CA ALA A 50 -14.21 9.85 -20.83
C ALA A 50 -13.66 8.63 -21.60
N PHE A 51 -13.02 7.65 -20.95
CA PHE A 51 -12.60 6.42 -21.62
C PHE A 51 -13.78 5.67 -22.23
N ARG A 52 -14.90 5.63 -21.51
CA ARG A 52 -16.11 4.94 -22.00
C ARG A 52 -16.71 5.61 -23.21
N ASP A 53 -16.69 6.92 -23.24
CA ASP A 53 -17.21 7.71 -24.37
C ASP A 53 -16.28 7.60 -25.60
N ASP A 54 -14.98 7.77 -25.42
CA ASP A 54 -13.99 7.77 -26.50
C ASP A 54 -13.86 6.38 -27.19
N PHE A 55 -13.93 5.30 -26.40
CA PHE A 55 -13.71 3.93 -26.88
C PHE A 55 -14.99 3.09 -26.92
N ALA A 56 -16.17 3.68 -26.65
CA ALA A 56 -17.47 3.00 -26.59
C ALA A 56 -17.44 1.75 -25.67
N LEU A 57 -16.96 1.92 -24.43
CA LEU A 57 -16.70 0.79 -23.53
C LEU A 57 -17.87 0.49 -22.59
N SER A 58 -18.05 -0.81 -22.31
CA SER A 58 -18.81 -1.23 -21.15
C SER A 58 -18.07 -0.86 -19.84
N PRO A 59 -18.78 -0.77 -18.69
CA PRO A 59 -18.12 -0.53 -17.39
C PRO A 59 -17.01 -1.53 -17.08
N SER A 60 -17.22 -2.84 -17.35
CA SER A 60 -16.21 -3.87 -17.12
C SER A 60 -14.96 -3.67 -17.98
N ALA A 61 -15.14 -3.29 -19.24
CA ALA A 61 -14.04 -3.02 -20.16
C ALA A 61 -13.24 -1.78 -19.72
N ALA A 62 -13.91 -0.72 -19.30
CA ALA A 62 -13.24 0.49 -18.80
C ALA A 62 -12.43 0.22 -17.52
N GLY A 63 -12.95 -0.61 -16.61
CA GLY A 63 -12.25 -1.05 -15.40
C GLY A 63 -10.93 -1.79 -15.66
N LEU A 64 -10.77 -2.40 -16.86
CA LEU A 64 -9.52 -3.08 -17.25
C LEU A 64 -8.31 -2.12 -17.33
N GLY A 65 -8.52 -0.82 -17.55
CA GLY A 65 -7.43 0.15 -17.61
C GLY A 65 -6.61 0.18 -16.31
N LEU A 66 -7.30 0.34 -15.19
CA LEU A 66 -6.67 0.30 -13.87
C LEU A 66 -6.12 -1.10 -13.54
N SER A 67 -6.81 -2.17 -13.93
CA SER A 67 -6.32 -3.53 -13.73
C SER A 67 -5.04 -3.81 -14.49
N ALA A 68 -4.92 -3.38 -15.75
CA ALA A 68 -3.70 -3.51 -16.54
C ALA A 68 -2.53 -2.76 -15.88
N HIS A 69 -2.80 -1.57 -15.33
CA HIS A 69 -1.81 -0.82 -14.55
C HIS A 69 -1.35 -1.61 -13.31
N PHE A 70 -2.25 -2.19 -12.52
CA PHE A 70 -1.87 -2.99 -11.35
C PHE A 70 -1.14 -4.28 -11.71
N VAL A 71 -1.54 -4.97 -12.79
CA VAL A 71 -0.80 -6.16 -13.30
C VAL A 71 0.62 -5.77 -13.68
N GLY A 72 0.77 -4.65 -14.39
CA GLY A 72 2.08 -4.06 -14.68
C GLY A 72 2.86 -3.76 -13.41
N GLY A 73 2.21 -3.17 -12.38
CA GLY A 73 2.81 -2.85 -11.09
C GLY A 73 3.39 -4.08 -10.40
N VAL A 74 2.61 -5.16 -10.30
CA VAL A 74 3.09 -6.44 -9.74
C VAL A 74 4.30 -6.97 -10.53
N ALA A 75 4.21 -6.96 -11.85
CA ALA A 75 5.31 -7.40 -12.70
C ALA A 75 6.55 -6.53 -12.50
N GLY A 76 6.39 -5.20 -12.37
CA GLY A 76 7.46 -4.25 -12.11
C GLY A 76 8.20 -4.50 -10.81
N VAL A 77 7.45 -4.75 -9.71
CA VAL A 77 8.02 -5.16 -8.42
C VAL A 77 8.85 -6.43 -8.57
N LEU A 78 8.30 -7.47 -9.19
CA LEU A 78 8.98 -8.77 -9.34
C LEU A 78 10.23 -8.68 -10.22
N VAL A 79 10.16 -7.91 -11.32
CA VAL A 79 11.29 -7.70 -12.22
C VAL A 79 12.38 -6.91 -11.52
N PHE A 80 12.03 -5.82 -10.82
CA PHE A 80 12.99 -5.02 -10.09
C PHE A 80 13.67 -5.85 -8.98
N ASP A 81 12.91 -6.61 -8.19
CA ASP A 81 13.45 -7.47 -7.13
C ASP A 81 14.45 -8.51 -7.66
N ARG A 82 14.12 -9.15 -8.78
CA ARG A 82 15.03 -10.12 -9.41
C ARG A 82 16.32 -9.54 -9.95
N LEU A 83 16.26 -8.30 -10.42
CA LEU A 83 17.40 -7.61 -11.01
C LEU A 83 18.16 -6.76 -9.99
N TYR A 84 17.56 -6.51 -8.82
CA TYR A 84 18.18 -5.77 -7.72
C TYR A 84 19.49 -6.46 -7.26
N GLY A 85 20.56 -5.70 -7.16
CA GLY A 85 21.89 -6.21 -6.85
C GLY A 85 22.63 -6.89 -8.02
N ARG A 86 21.96 -7.14 -9.16
CA ARG A 86 22.58 -7.62 -10.40
C ARG A 86 22.86 -6.47 -11.37
N LEU A 87 21.93 -5.54 -11.43
CA LEU A 87 22.02 -4.31 -12.21
C LEU A 87 22.18 -3.12 -11.26
N GLY A 88 22.76 -2.02 -11.79
CA GLY A 88 22.89 -0.77 -11.05
C GLY A 88 21.52 -0.14 -10.74
N ASN A 89 21.40 0.47 -9.56
CA ASN A 89 20.16 1.11 -9.12
C ASN A 89 19.70 2.22 -10.07
N ARG A 90 20.65 2.95 -10.67
CA ARG A 90 20.35 3.99 -11.67
C ARG A 90 19.69 3.43 -12.92
N LEU A 91 20.18 2.29 -13.41
CA LEU A 91 19.62 1.63 -14.58
C LEU A 91 18.20 1.13 -14.26
N LEU A 92 18.00 0.48 -13.11
CA LEU A 92 16.70 -0.05 -12.71
C LEU A 92 15.66 1.06 -12.50
N LEU A 93 16.01 2.11 -11.76
CA LEU A 93 15.11 3.25 -11.58
C LEU A 93 14.89 4.01 -12.88
N GLY A 94 15.95 4.22 -13.66
CA GLY A 94 15.87 4.92 -14.95
C GLY A 94 14.96 4.20 -15.94
N SER A 95 15.09 2.89 -16.06
CA SER A 95 14.20 2.09 -16.92
C SER A 95 12.75 2.15 -16.39
N SER A 96 12.54 2.15 -15.07
CA SER A 96 11.21 2.25 -14.48
C SER A 96 10.54 3.61 -14.76
N TYR A 97 11.26 4.73 -14.60
CA TYR A 97 10.76 6.06 -14.97
C TYR A 97 10.47 6.17 -16.47
N LEU A 98 11.36 5.62 -17.32
CA LEU A 98 11.16 5.62 -18.76
C LEU A 98 9.95 4.79 -19.19
N LEU A 99 9.78 3.58 -18.61
CA LEU A 99 8.62 2.72 -18.86
C LEU A 99 7.32 3.41 -18.43
N MET A 100 7.30 4.07 -17.27
CA MET A 100 6.13 4.80 -16.82
C MET A 100 5.81 5.98 -17.75
N ALA A 101 6.83 6.73 -18.20
CA ALA A 101 6.66 7.83 -19.15
C ALA A 101 6.12 7.33 -20.50
N LEU A 102 6.74 6.29 -21.07
CA LEU A 102 6.30 5.69 -22.34
C LEU A 102 4.90 5.09 -22.22
N GLY A 103 4.60 4.42 -21.12
CA GLY A 103 3.27 3.87 -20.87
C GLY A 103 2.21 4.96 -20.73
N ALA A 104 2.48 6.04 -19.99
CA ALA A 104 1.55 7.16 -19.86
C ALA A 104 1.35 7.89 -21.20
N ALA A 105 2.41 8.16 -21.96
CA ALA A 105 2.30 8.75 -23.28
C ALA A 105 1.56 7.82 -24.27
N GLY A 106 1.87 6.53 -24.23
CA GLY A 106 1.19 5.52 -25.04
C GLY A 106 -0.30 5.42 -24.73
N PHE A 107 -0.69 5.55 -23.44
CA PHE A 107 -2.11 5.57 -23.06
C PHE A 107 -2.83 6.81 -23.61
N ALA A 108 -2.20 7.98 -23.48
CA ALA A 108 -2.74 9.23 -24.01
C ALA A 108 -2.96 9.23 -25.53
N LEU A 109 -2.08 8.55 -26.25
CA LEU A 109 -2.08 8.53 -27.72
C LEU A 109 -2.67 7.25 -28.33
N ALA A 110 -3.26 6.39 -27.50
CA ALA A 110 -3.76 5.09 -27.94
C ALA A 110 -4.92 5.24 -28.92
N PRO A 111 -4.81 4.66 -30.14
CA PRO A 111 -5.89 4.73 -31.12
C PRO A 111 -7.03 3.74 -30.82
N THR A 112 -6.80 2.75 -29.97
CA THR A 112 -7.78 1.71 -29.60
C THR A 112 -7.59 1.30 -28.15
N TRP A 113 -8.67 0.80 -27.54
CA TRP A 113 -8.63 0.36 -26.14
C TRP A 113 -7.58 -0.75 -25.84
N PRO A 114 -7.40 -1.80 -26.66
CA PRO A 114 -6.34 -2.77 -26.44
C PRO A 114 -4.93 -2.15 -26.40
N VAL A 115 -4.66 -1.15 -27.22
CA VAL A 115 -3.38 -0.41 -27.20
C VAL A 115 -3.26 0.39 -25.91
N ALA A 116 -4.34 1.03 -25.45
CA ALA A 116 -4.38 1.71 -24.16
C ALA A 116 -4.10 0.75 -22.99
N LEU A 117 -4.64 -0.48 -23.03
CA LEU A 117 -4.38 -1.49 -21.98
C LEU A 117 -2.90 -1.93 -21.95
N VAL A 118 -2.28 -2.13 -23.11
CA VAL A 118 -0.82 -2.43 -23.17
C VAL A 118 -0.01 -1.26 -22.63
N ALA A 119 -0.40 -0.04 -22.97
CA ALA A 119 0.25 1.17 -22.46
C ALA A 119 0.07 1.33 -20.93
N ALA A 120 -1.13 1.04 -20.40
CA ALA A 120 -1.40 1.03 -18.97
C ALA A 120 -0.54 -0.03 -18.25
N LEU A 121 -0.38 -1.21 -18.83
CA LEU A 121 0.50 -2.27 -18.29
C LEU A 121 1.96 -1.80 -18.26
N LEU A 122 2.46 -1.13 -19.31
CA LEU A 122 3.81 -0.56 -19.34
C LEU A 122 3.99 0.54 -18.29
N ALA A 123 3.00 1.44 -18.14
CA ALA A 123 3.00 2.46 -17.10
C ALA A 123 3.05 1.82 -15.72
N GLY A 124 2.25 0.77 -15.50
CA GLY A 124 2.25 -0.01 -14.28
C GLY A 124 3.59 -0.70 -14.00
N LEU A 125 4.24 -1.26 -15.02
CA LEU A 125 5.57 -1.88 -14.87
C LEU A 125 6.59 -0.85 -14.35
N GLY A 126 6.58 0.36 -14.90
CA GLY A 126 7.37 1.47 -14.39
C GLY A 126 7.00 1.89 -12.98
N PHE A 127 5.69 2.01 -12.69
CA PHE A 127 5.15 2.30 -11.37
C PHE A 127 5.67 1.33 -10.31
N GLY A 128 5.51 0.02 -10.51
CA GLY A 128 5.96 -1.00 -9.56
C GLY A 128 7.47 -1.00 -9.34
N GLY A 129 8.26 -0.73 -10.38
CA GLY A 129 9.71 -0.60 -10.27
C GLY A 129 10.13 0.64 -9.48
N ILE A 130 9.47 1.80 -9.65
CA ILE A 130 9.72 3.02 -8.88
C ILE A 130 9.33 2.80 -7.42
N ASP A 131 8.11 2.31 -7.18
CA ASP A 131 7.58 2.09 -5.83
C ASP A 131 8.49 1.14 -5.03
N TYR A 132 8.71 -0.06 -5.53
CA TYR A 132 9.55 -1.05 -4.87
C TYR A 132 11.00 -0.57 -4.74
N GLY A 133 11.60 -0.07 -5.82
CA GLY A 133 13.01 0.31 -5.86
C GLY A 133 13.34 1.44 -4.88
N LEU A 134 12.53 2.49 -4.85
CA LEU A 134 12.75 3.60 -3.91
C LEU A 134 12.47 3.20 -2.47
N ASN A 135 11.42 2.41 -2.21
CA ASN A 135 11.16 1.88 -0.86
C ASN A 135 12.34 1.04 -0.35
N GLN A 136 12.91 0.15 -1.18
CA GLN A 136 14.09 -0.64 -0.82
C GLN A 136 15.32 0.23 -0.54
N LEU A 137 15.61 1.19 -1.41
CA LEU A 137 16.76 2.08 -1.24
C LEU A 137 16.61 3.01 -0.03
N PHE A 138 15.40 3.49 0.27
CA PHE A 138 15.13 4.28 1.47
C PHE A 138 15.22 3.45 2.75
N ALA A 139 14.84 2.18 2.69
CA ALA A 139 14.95 1.26 3.83
C ALA A 139 16.40 1.07 4.30
N VAL A 140 17.36 1.09 3.37
CA VAL A 140 18.79 0.86 3.67
C VAL A 140 19.63 2.14 3.65
N GLY A 141 19.14 3.22 3.03
CA GLY A 141 19.94 4.39 2.67
C GLY A 141 20.12 5.44 3.77
N PHE A 142 19.38 5.36 4.88
CA PHE A 142 19.33 6.41 5.91
C PHE A 142 19.64 5.91 7.32
N GLY A 143 20.13 4.66 7.49
CA GLY A 143 20.46 4.08 8.78
C GLY A 143 19.28 4.15 9.77
N HIS A 144 19.49 4.71 10.97
CA HIS A 144 18.45 4.86 11.98
C HIS A 144 17.28 5.77 11.56
N ARG A 145 17.42 6.60 10.52
CA ARG A 145 16.38 7.48 9.98
C ARG A 145 15.55 6.83 8.87
N SER A 146 15.87 5.59 8.46
CA SER A 146 15.19 4.92 7.33
C SER A 146 13.68 4.87 7.49
N THR A 147 13.15 4.53 8.67
CA THR A 147 11.70 4.48 8.92
C THR A 147 11.03 5.85 8.72
N ALA A 148 11.64 6.93 9.21
CA ALA A 148 11.10 8.28 9.04
C ALA A 148 11.13 8.71 7.57
N MET A 149 12.22 8.42 6.87
CA MET A 149 12.38 8.75 5.45
C MET A 149 11.43 7.95 4.56
N LEU A 150 11.17 6.68 4.87
CA LEU A 150 10.14 5.86 4.21
C LEU A 150 8.74 6.46 4.39
N ASN A 151 8.39 6.90 5.60
CA ASN A 151 7.11 7.54 5.84
C ASN A 151 6.97 8.86 5.05
N ILE A 152 8.03 9.66 4.98
CA ILE A 152 8.06 10.88 4.17
C ILE A 152 7.86 10.54 2.70
N LEU A 153 8.61 9.56 2.18
CA LEU A 153 8.49 9.10 0.80
C LEU A 153 7.04 8.68 0.49
N ASN A 154 6.46 7.80 1.30
CA ASN A 154 5.11 7.30 1.11
C ASN A 154 4.02 8.37 1.31
N ALA A 155 4.25 9.41 2.13
CA ALA A 155 3.33 10.55 2.24
C ALA A 155 3.22 11.31 0.91
N HIS A 156 4.29 11.38 0.10
CA HIS A 156 4.26 12.01 -1.21
C HIS A 156 3.41 11.24 -2.22
N PHE A 157 3.28 9.92 -2.08
CA PHE A 157 2.28 9.16 -2.83
C PHE A 157 0.85 9.69 -2.56
N GLY A 158 0.50 9.91 -1.28
CA GLY A 158 -0.79 10.49 -0.90
C GLY A 158 -1.01 11.87 -1.50
N VAL A 159 0.03 12.73 -1.52
CA VAL A 159 -0.04 14.04 -2.19
C VAL A 159 -0.37 13.86 -3.68
N GLY A 160 0.31 12.93 -4.36
CA GLY A 160 0.03 12.63 -5.76
C GLY A 160 -1.40 12.13 -5.97
N ALA A 161 -1.85 11.20 -5.15
CA ALA A 161 -3.18 10.61 -5.23
C ALA A 161 -4.30 11.66 -5.03
N ILE A 162 -4.04 12.72 -4.26
CA ILE A 162 -4.95 13.88 -4.15
C ILE A 162 -4.90 14.74 -5.41
N LEU A 163 -3.70 14.97 -5.96
CA LEU A 163 -3.51 15.84 -7.12
C LEU A 163 -4.11 15.26 -8.40
N GLY A 164 -4.07 13.94 -8.62
CA GLY A 164 -4.62 13.31 -9.81
C GLY A 164 -6.08 13.68 -10.08
N PRO A 165 -7.02 13.34 -9.20
CA PRO A 165 -8.42 13.74 -9.33
C PRO A 165 -8.64 15.25 -9.33
N ALA A 166 -7.86 16.02 -8.55
CA ALA A 166 -7.97 17.48 -8.52
C ALA A 166 -7.62 18.11 -9.88
N LEU A 167 -6.64 17.57 -10.60
CA LEU A 167 -6.31 18.01 -11.95
C LEU A 167 -7.44 17.68 -12.93
N VAL A 168 -8.05 16.49 -12.86
CA VAL A 168 -9.24 16.15 -13.66
C VAL A 168 -10.40 17.11 -13.34
N ALA A 169 -10.63 17.41 -12.05
CA ALA A 169 -11.66 18.37 -11.65
C ALA A 169 -11.45 19.78 -12.24
N ALA A 170 -10.16 20.18 -12.37
CA ALA A 170 -9.80 21.51 -12.86
C ALA A 170 -9.88 21.66 -14.38
N VAL A 171 -9.51 20.59 -15.14
CA VAL A 171 -9.40 20.69 -16.61
C VAL A 171 -10.49 19.93 -17.37
N GLY A 172 -11.22 19.03 -16.72
CA GLY A 172 -12.21 18.15 -17.32
C GLY A 172 -11.67 16.77 -17.68
N ALA A 173 -12.50 15.73 -17.51
CA ALA A 173 -12.13 14.33 -17.76
C ALA A 173 -11.79 14.09 -19.25
N GLU A 174 -12.41 14.81 -20.16
CA GLU A 174 -12.14 14.78 -21.60
C GLU A 174 -10.71 15.16 -21.99
N HIS A 175 -10.02 15.89 -21.10
CA HIS A 175 -8.63 16.28 -21.29
C HIS A 175 -7.63 15.27 -20.69
N TYR A 176 -8.07 14.05 -20.33
CA TYR A 176 -7.18 13.01 -19.81
C TYR A 176 -5.94 12.76 -20.68
N PRO A 177 -5.99 12.84 -22.04
CA PRO A 177 -4.79 12.62 -22.84
C PRO A 177 -3.72 13.66 -22.52
N ALA A 178 -4.09 14.93 -22.35
CA ALA A 178 -3.16 16.01 -21.99
C ALA A 178 -2.57 15.77 -20.58
N LEU A 179 -3.38 15.31 -19.63
CA LEU A 179 -2.90 14.97 -18.28
C LEU A 179 -1.91 13.81 -18.32
N PHE A 180 -2.21 12.71 -19.00
CA PHE A 180 -1.29 11.58 -19.12
C PHE A 180 0.02 11.98 -19.82
N LEU A 181 -0.02 12.85 -20.85
CA LEU A 181 1.18 13.41 -21.50
C LEU A 181 1.98 14.30 -20.53
N ALA A 182 1.32 15.13 -19.73
CA ALA A 182 1.98 15.95 -18.73
C ALA A 182 2.69 15.08 -17.67
N PHE A 183 2.06 13.98 -17.21
CA PHE A 183 2.72 13.01 -16.33
C PHE A 183 3.88 12.28 -17.00
N ALA A 184 3.75 11.93 -18.27
CA ALA A 184 4.86 11.36 -19.03
C ALA A 184 6.06 12.32 -19.08
N ALA A 185 5.80 13.58 -19.41
CA ALA A 185 6.83 14.62 -19.47
C ALA A 185 7.47 14.89 -18.11
N ALA A 186 6.68 14.88 -17.02
CA ALA A 186 7.17 15.11 -15.66
C ALA A 186 8.13 14.00 -15.14
N ASN A 187 8.13 12.81 -15.74
CA ASN A 187 9.11 11.77 -15.44
C ASN A 187 10.52 12.09 -15.98
N LEU A 188 10.62 12.84 -17.08
CA LEU A 188 11.91 13.06 -17.76
C LEU A 188 12.94 13.80 -16.90
N PRO A 189 12.60 14.92 -16.22
CA PRO A 189 13.57 15.61 -15.36
C PRO A 189 14.04 14.74 -14.18
N LEU A 190 13.24 13.78 -13.70
CA LEU A 190 13.64 12.87 -12.62
C LEU A 190 14.78 11.95 -13.04
N LEU A 191 14.89 11.60 -14.31
CA LEU A 191 16.03 10.84 -14.87
C LEU A 191 17.37 11.55 -14.66
N LEU A 192 17.39 12.87 -14.72
CA LEU A 192 18.62 13.65 -14.49
C LEU A 192 19.09 13.54 -13.03
N CYS A 193 18.15 13.42 -12.11
CA CYS A 193 18.42 13.33 -10.66
C CYS A 193 18.95 11.97 -10.25
N LEU A 194 18.84 10.93 -11.09
CA LEU A 194 19.37 9.59 -10.80
C LEU A 194 20.89 9.57 -10.64
N ARG A 195 21.60 10.57 -11.19
CA ARG A 195 23.05 10.75 -10.95
C ARG A 195 23.37 10.89 -9.46
N GLY A 196 22.43 11.35 -8.65
CA GLY A 196 22.54 11.46 -7.19
C GLY A 196 22.25 10.19 -6.42
N VAL A 197 21.82 9.09 -7.07
CA VAL A 197 21.59 7.78 -6.47
C VAL A 197 22.86 6.92 -6.60
N ARG A 198 23.26 6.23 -5.55
CA ARG A 198 24.41 5.33 -5.57
C ARG A 198 24.06 4.04 -6.32
N ASP A 199 24.92 3.61 -7.23
CA ASP A 199 24.67 2.45 -8.10
C ASP A 199 24.75 1.11 -7.35
N GLN A 200 25.66 1.03 -6.38
CA GLN A 200 25.80 -0.17 -5.56
C GLN A 200 25.56 0.19 -4.10
N VAL A 201 24.61 -0.49 -3.50
CA VAL A 201 24.37 -0.43 -2.05
C VAL A 201 24.86 -1.76 -1.48
N PRO A 202 25.66 -1.76 -0.39
CA PRO A 202 26.00 -3.00 0.28
C PRO A 202 24.72 -3.74 0.66
N GLN A 203 24.50 -4.93 0.10
CA GLN A 203 23.41 -5.77 0.55
C GLN A 203 23.65 -6.13 2.02
N PRO A 204 22.62 -6.18 2.88
CA PRO A 204 22.74 -6.83 4.17
C PRO A 204 23.30 -8.23 3.92
N VAL A 205 24.45 -8.55 4.53
CA VAL A 205 25.11 -9.87 4.37
C VAL A 205 24.03 -10.94 4.62
N PRO A 206 23.87 -11.95 3.70
CA PRO A 206 22.88 -13.02 3.85
C PRO A 206 23.23 -13.99 4.99
N GLY A 207 23.64 -13.51 6.12
CA GLY A 207 24.06 -14.26 7.30
C GLY A 207 23.30 -13.94 8.57
N THR A 208 22.47 -12.87 8.56
CA THR A 208 21.61 -12.52 9.69
C THR A 208 20.11 -12.81 9.45
N THR A 209 19.74 -13.13 8.23
CA THR A 209 18.47 -13.83 7.97
C THR A 209 18.74 -15.30 8.15
N GLY A 210 18.48 -15.83 9.36
CA GLY A 210 18.70 -17.23 9.72
C GLY A 210 18.28 -18.16 8.59
N THR A 211 19.18 -19.09 8.28
CA THR A 211 18.99 -20.25 7.42
C THR A 211 17.54 -20.69 7.38
N ALA A 212 17.03 -20.87 6.17
CA ALA A 212 15.76 -21.53 5.94
C ALA A 212 15.83 -22.92 6.56
N ALA A 213 15.51 -23.02 7.84
CA ALA A 213 15.21 -24.30 8.47
C ALA A 213 14.02 -24.87 7.72
N GLY A 214 14.19 -26.11 7.23
CA GLY A 214 13.21 -26.84 6.46
C GLY A 214 11.81 -26.68 7.03
N GLY A 215 10.86 -26.31 6.17
CA GLY A 215 9.51 -25.98 6.57
C GLY A 215 8.83 -27.16 7.24
N SER A 216 8.72 -27.12 8.57
CA SER A 216 7.70 -27.91 9.23
C SER A 216 6.35 -27.51 8.66
N PRO A 217 5.45 -28.46 8.30
CA PRO A 217 4.14 -28.13 7.77
C PRO A 217 3.44 -27.20 8.76
N LEU A 218 3.02 -26.02 8.27
CA LEU A 218 2.21 -25.07 9.03
C LEU A 218 1.03 -25.83 9.64
N SER A 219 0.83 -25.73 10.96
CA SER A 219 -0.34 -26.33 11.57
C SER A 219 -1.60 -25.80 10.86
N ARG A 220 -2.63 -26.62 10.66
CA ARG A 220 -3.87 -26.21 9.95
C ARG A 220 -4.43 -24.88 10.49
N SER A 221 -4.33 -24.65 11.79
CA SER A 221 -4.78 -23.40 12.42
C SER A 221 -3.95 -22.18 11.99
N LEU A 222 -2.65 -22.31 11.83
CA LEU A 222 -1.78 -21.21 11.36
C LEU A 222 -2.00 -20.93 9.88
N GLY A 223 -2.24 -21.98 9.07
CA GLY A 223 -2.55 -21.83 7.66
C GLY A 223 -3.87 -21.07 7.44
N SER A 224 -4.92 -21.37 8.22
CA SER A 224 -6.20 -20.66 8.12
C SER A 224 -6.09 -19.20 8.58
N VAL A 225 -5.33 -18.90 9.64
CA VAL A 225 -5.07 -17.53 10.08
C VAL A 225 -4.38 -16.73 8.98
N LEU A 226 -3.35 -17.29 8.36
CA LEU A 226 -2.65 -16.64 7.25
C LEU A 226 -3.57 -16.42 6.05
N ALA A 227 -4.38 -17.40 5.67
CA ALA A 227 -5.33 -17.29 4.56
C ALA A 227 -6.36 -16.18 4.80
N VAL A 228 -6.87 -16.02 6.03
CA VAL A 228 -7.83 -14.95 6.35
C VAL A 228 -7.15 -13.58 6.38
N PHE A 229 -5.87 -13.47 6.82
CA PHE A 229 -5.12 -12.23 6.65
C PHE A 229 -4.92 -11.87 5.17
N VAL A 230 -4.57 -12.86 4.32
CA VAL A 230 -4.49 -12.64 2.86
C VAL A 230 -5.83 -12.14 2.32
N ALA A 231 -6.94 -12.81 2.66
CA ALA A 231 -8.27 -12.40 2.24
C ALA A 231 -8.61 -10.97 2.68
N LEU A 232 -8.36 -10.62 3.96
CA LEU A 232 -8.59 -9.29 4.50
C LEU A 232 -7.84 -8.22 3.68
N TYR A 233 -6.57 -8.46 3.36
CA TYR A 233 -5.75 -7.52 2.60
C TYR A 233 -6.14 -7.43 1.13
N VAL A 234 -6.51 -8.54 0.49
CA VAL A 234 -7.04 -8.56 -0.88
C VAL A 234 -8.34 -7.76 -0.96
N LEU A 235 -9.28 -8.01 -0.04
CA LEU A 235 -10.55 -7.29 0.01
C LEU A 235 -10.34 -5.80 0.31
N HIS A 236 -9.44 -5.46 1.25
CA HIS A 236 -9.10 -4.09 1.59
C HIS A 236 -8.58 -3.31 0.38
N VAL A 237 -7.57 -3.84 -0.34
CA VAL A 237 -7.03 -3.19 -1.54
C VAL A 237 -8.08 -3.18 -2.67
N GLY A 238 -8.95 -4.19 -2.73
CA GLY A 238 -10.09 -4.21 -3.64
C GLY A 238 -11.08 -3.06 -3.39
N ILE A 239 -11.37 -2.74 -2.12
CA ILE A 239 -12.22 -1.59 -1.76
C ILE A 239 -11.49 -0.29 -2.09
N GLU A 240 -10.20 -0.17 -1.74
CA GLU A 240 -9.39 1.02 -2.02
C GLU A 240 -9.40 1.36 -3.52
N ALA A 241 -9.09 0.38 -4.35
CA ALA A 241 -9.10 0.54 -5.81
C ALA A 241 -10.52 0.71 -6.38
N GLY A 242 -11.51 0.05 -5.77
CA GLY A 242 -12.91 0.14 -6.15
C GLY A 242 -13.49 1.52 -5.92
N VAL A 243 -13.25 2.12 -4.75
CA VAL A 243 -13.66 3.50 -4.46
C VAL A 243 -12.91 4.46 -5.39
N GLY A 244 -11.57 4.40 -5.41
CA GLY A 244 -10.77 5.30 -6.25
C GLY A 244 -11.09 5.22 -7.75
N GLY A 245 -11.58 4.07 -8.23
CA GLY A 245 -11.96 3.86 -9.62
C GLY A 245 -13.42 4.22 -9.95
N TRP A 246 -14.36 3.96 -9.06
CA TRP A 246 -15.79 4.02 -9.39
C TRP A 246 -16.60 5.09 -8.62
N GLU A 247 -16.02 5.71 -7.59
CA GLU A 247 -16.64 6.82 -6.88
C GLU A 247 -17.07 7.95 -7.82
N PRO A 248 -16.20 8.47 -8.74
CA PRO A 248 -16.60 9.55 -9.64
C PRO A 248 -17.79 9.15 -10.50
N THR A 249 -17.75 7.97 -11.11
CA THR A 249 -18.85 7.45 -11.96
C THR A 249 -20.16 7.30 -11.17
N HIS A 250 -20.09 6.86 -9.90
CA HIS A 250 -21.27 6.79 -9.03
C HIS A 250 -21.83 8.17 -8.72
N LEU A 251 -20.97 9.12 -8.35
CA LEU A 251 -21.38 10.49 -8.01
C LEU A 251 -22.05 11.18 -9.20
N GLU A 252 -21.51 11.01 -10.41
CA GLU A 252 -22.16 11.51 -11.63
C GLU A 252 -23.55 10.88 -11.86
N ALA A 253 -23.67 9.57 -11.66
CA ALA A 253 -24.93 8.84 -11.84
C ALA A 253 -26.02 9.25 -10.82
N VAL A 254 -25.64 9.82 -9.67
CA VAL A 254 -26.59 10.36 -8.67
C VAL A 254 -26.77 11.87 -8.75
N GLY A 255 -26.23 12.53 -9.78
CA GLY A 255 -26.53 13.90 -10.14
C GLY A 255 -25.45 14.95 -9.80
N TYR A 256 -24.25 14.54 -9.39
CA TYR A 256 -23.13 15.46 -9.24
C TYR A 256 -22.49 15.75 -10.61
N GLY A 257 -22.02 16.98 -10.82
CA GLY A 257 -21.23 17.29 -12.01
C GLY A 257 -19.86 16.64 -11.96
N ALA A 258 -19.25 16.33 -13.12
CA ALA A 258 -17.96 15.64 -13.25
C ALA A 258 -16.85 16.29 -12.41
N GLY A 259 -16.74 17.62 -12.41
CA GLY A 259 -15.75 18.34 -11.59
C GLY A 259 -15.96 18.14 -10.08
N ALA A 260 -17.23 18.13 -9.60
CA ALA A 260 -17.54 17.86 -8.21
C ALA A 260 -17.23 16.41 -7.83
N ALA A 261 -17.54 15.46 -8.71
CA ALA A 261 -17.24 14.05 -8.52
C ALA A 261 -15.72 13.80 -8.42
N ALA A 262 -14.93 14.37 -9.33
CA ALA A 262 -13.47 14.28 -9.28
C ALA A 262 -12.88 14.96 -8.03
N THR A 263 -13.46 16.11 -7.60
CA THR A 263 -13.05 16.78 -6.35
C THR A 263 -13.35 15.92 -5.12
N ALA A 264 -14.48 15.22 -5.08
CA ALA A 264 -14.83 14.31 -3.99
C ALA A 264 -13.80 13.16 -3.88
N THR A 265 -13.35 12.62 -5.02
CA THR A 265 -12.29 11.59 -5.03
C THR A 265 -10.96 12.13 -4.49
N SER A 266 -10.61 13.40 -4.76
CA SER A 266 -9.48 14.04 -4.07
C SER A 266 -9.68 14.07 -2.56
N GLY A 267 -10.91 14.33 -2.10
CA GLY A 267 -11.32 14.28 -0.70
C GLY A 267 -11.14 12.89 -0.07
N TYR A 268 -11.51 11.83 -0.79
CA TYR A 268 -11.28 10.44 -0.39
C TYR A 268 -9.79 10.17 -0.13
N TRP A 269 -8.91 10.52 -1.08
CA TRP A 269 -7.46 10.34 -0.96
C TRP A 269 -6.85 11.23 0.13
N LEU A 270 -7.36 12.45 0.30
CA LEU A 270 -6.95 13.36 1.38
C LEU A 270 -7.25 12.74 2.74
N MET A 271 -8.47 12.25 2.94
CA MET A 271 -8.88 11.62 4.19
C MET A 271 -8.15 10.31 4.45
N MET A 272 -7.82 9.54 3.41
CA MET A 272 -6.95 8.37 3.55
C MET A 272 -5.54 8.77 4.01
N THR A 273 -4.97 9.81 3.43
CA THR A 273 -3.66 10.32 3.85
C THR A 273 -3.69 10.79 5.30
N ALA A 274 -4.70 11.57 5.69
CA ALA A 274 -4.92 12.02 7.06
C ALA A 274 -5.10 10.85 8.03
N GLY A 275 -5.86 9.84 7.64
CA GLY A 275 -6.10 8.62 8.42
C GLY A 275 -4.81 7.83 8.71
N ARG A 276 -3.87 7.78 7.77
CA ARG A 276 -2.55 7.17 7.98
C ARG A 276 -1.74 7.90 9.05
N PHE A 277 -1.79 9.24 9.06
CA PHE A 277 -1.14 10.03 10.12
C PHE A 277 -1.82 9.86 11.48
N LEU A 278 -3.15 9.80 11.52
CA LEU A 278 -3.90 9.57 12.75
C LEU A 278 -3.72 8.16 13.31
N ALA A 279 -3.46 7.17 12.45
CA ALA A 279 -3.21 5.79 12.87
C ALA A 279 -1.99 5.66 13.80
N ALA A 280 -0.94 6.48 13.61
CA ALA A 280 0.28 6.41 14.40
C ALA A 280 0.05 6.67 15.90
N PRO A 281 -0.55 7.80 16.33
CA PRO A 281 -0.84 8.04 17.75
C PRO A 281 -1.92 7.09 18.31
N LEU A 282 -2.88 6.63 17.48
CA LEU A 282 -3.89 5.65 17.90
C LEU A 282 -3.26 4.29 18.21
N ALA A 283 -2.25 3.87 17.43
CA ALA A 283 -1.53 2.62 17.66
C ALA A 283 -0.72 2.59 18.96
N LEU A 284 -0.40 3.77 19.55
CA LEU A 284 0.24 3.86 20.87
C LEU A 284 -0.76 3.61 22.02
N ARG A 285 -2.06 3.80 21.78
CA ARG A 285 -3.10 3.74 22.82
C ARG A 285 -4.02 2.52 22.68
N HIS A 286 -4.16 2.00 21.48
CA HIS A 286 -5.11 0.94 21.15
C HIS A 286 -4.45 -0.27 20.49
N SER A 287 -5.00 -1.45 20.74
CA SER A 287 -4.49 -2.67 20.10
C SER A 287 -4.75 -2.67 18.59
N PRO A 288 -3.89 -3.31 17.77
CA PRO A 288 -4.13 -3.48 16.35
C PRO A 288 -5.52 -4.08 16.02
N ARG A 289 -5.98 -5.01 16.84
CA ARG A 289 -7.31 -5.63 16.71
C ARG A 289 -8.43 -4.60 16.81
N THR A 290 -8.37 -3.73 17.82
CA THR A 290 -9.37 -2.67 18.03
C THR A 290 -9.38 -1.68 16.88
N ILE A 291 -8.20 -1.20 16.46
CA ILE A 291 -8.09 -0.23 15.37
C ILE A 291 -8.70 -0.80 14.09
N ILE A 292 -8.32 -2.03 13.68
CA ILE A 292 -8.84 -2.64 12.44
C ILE A 292 -10.34 -2.91 12.53
N THR A 293 -10.85 -3.31 13.70
CA THR A 293 -12.30 -3.53 13.87
C THR A 293 -13.08 -2.22 13.70
N VAL A 294 -12.63 -1.15 14.35
CA VAL A 294 -13.25 0.19 14.23
C VAL A 294 -13.13 0.68 12.79
N SER A 295 -12.00 0.47 12.14
CA SER A 295 -11.78 0.82 10.74
C SER A 295 -12.74 0.08 9.81
N CYS A 296 -12.86 -1.24 9.91
CA CYS A 296 -13.80 -2.01 9.08
C CYS A 296 -15.27 -1.61 9.36
N ALA A 297 -15.65 -1.44 10.62
CA ALA A 297 -17.01 -1.03 10.99
C ALA A 297 -17.33 0.39 10.46
N GLY A 298 -16.41 1.34 10.66
CA GLY A 298 -16.56 2.70 10.16
C GLY A 298 -16.64 2.77 8.64
N MET A 299 -15.81 1.99 7.94
CA MET A 299 -15.86 1.87 6.48
C MET A 299 -17.20 1.33 5.99
N THR A 300 -17.75 0.25 6.62
CA THR A 300 -19.08 -0.29 6.32
C THR A 300 -20.16 0.76 6.53
N VAL A 301 -20.17 1.46 7.67
CA VAL A 301 -21.16 2.54 7.91
C VAL A 301 -21.05 3.65 6.86
N CYS A 302 -19.84 4.06 6.50
CA CYS A 302 -19.64 5.09 5.48
C CYS A 302 -20.12 4.62 4.09
N LEU A 303 -19.89 3.35 3.69
CA LEU A 303 -20.37 2.83 2.41
C LEU A 303 -21.90 2.73 2.38
N LEU A 304 -22.55 2.35 3.47
CA LEU A 304 -24.02 2.43 3.57
C LEU A 304 -24.52 3.86 3.42
N LEU A 305 -23.89 4.84 4.07
CA LEU A 305 -24.23 6.25 3.95
C LEU A 305 -23.99 6.80 2.53
N ALA A 306 -23.01 6.27 1.80
CA ALA A 306 -22.75 6.65 0.42
C ALA A 306 -23.90 6.28 -0.55
N SER A 307 -24.81 5.37 -0.14
CA SER A 307 -26.04 5.08 -0.89
C SER A 307 -27.06 6.22 -0.86
N VAL A 308 -26.90 7.20 0.05
CA VAL A 308 -27.72 8.39 0.12
C VAL A 308 -27.06 9.51 -0.69
N PRO A 309 -27.64 9.95 -1.84
CA PRO A 309 -26.96 10.88 -2.75
C PRO A 309 -26.38 12.13 -2.07
N ALA A 310 -27.13 12.78 -1.18
CA ALA A 310 -26.72 14.00 -0.48
C ALA A 310 -25.50 13.79 0.45
N LEU A 311 -25.27 12.57 0.94
CA LEU A 311 -24.18 12.22 1.84
C LEU A 311 -23.00 11.59 1.11
N ALA A 312 -23.17 11.12 -0.13
CA ALA A 312 -22.23 10.30 -0.83
C ALA A 312 -20.79 10.86 -0.88
N PRO A 313 -20.54 12.14 -1.23
CA PRO A 313 -19.17 12.67 -1.28
C PRO A 313 -18.46 12.64 0.09
N TYR A 314 -19.20 12.98 1.15
CA TYR A 314 -18.67 12.99 2.52
C TYR A 314 -18.46 11.57 3.06
N ALA A 315 -19.36 10.68 2.69
CA ALA A 315 -19.32 9.28 3.07
C ALA A 315 -18.09 8.58 2.45
N TYR A 316 -17.80 8.81 1.16
CA TYR A 316 -16.58 8.30 0.53
C TYR A 316 -15.31 8.88 1.16
N ALA A 317 -15.29 10.17 1.50
CA ALA A 317 -14.19 10.73 2.27
C ALA A 317 -14.01 10.02 3.63
N GLY A 318 -15.14 9.69 4.31
CA GLY A 318 -15.14 8.86 5.52
C GLY A 318 -14.58 7.45 5.29
N VAL A 319 -14.90 6.80 4.15
CA VAL A 319 -14.26 5.52 3.76
C VAL A 319 -12.75 5.68 3.70
N GLY A 320 -12.24 6.75 3.07
CA GLY A 320 -10.81 7.05 3.02
C GLY A 320 -10.18 7.11 4.42
N LEU A 321 -10.82 7.79 5.36
CA LEU A 321 -10.34 7.89 6.73
C LEU A 321 -10.25 6.52 7.44
N PHE A 322 -11.31 5.72 7.32
CA PHE A 322 -11.39 4.44 8.03
C PHE A 322 -10.60 3.32 7.36
N ILE A 323 -10.42 3.33 6.04
CA ILE A 323 -9.63 2.31 5.34
C ILE A 323 -8.12 2.46 5.61
N ALA A 324 -7.65 3.68 5.84
CA ALA A 324 -6.25 4.05 5.94
C ALA A 324 -5.44 3.27 7.00
N PRO A 325 -5.94 3.04 8.24
CA PRO A 325 -5.19 2.34 9.27
C PRO A 325 -5.05 0.83 9.06
N ILE A 326 -5.89 0.21 8.23
CA ILE A 326 -5.97 -1.26 8.11
C ILE A 326 -4.65 -1.86 7.68
N PHE A 327 -4.06 -1.32 6.61
CA PHE A 327 -2.82 -1.84 6.02
C PHE A 327 -1.63 -1.75 6.99
N PRO A 328 -1.26 -0.57 7.53
CA PRO A 328 -0.10 -0.44 8.40
C PRO A 328 -0.26 -1.13 9.76
N THR A 329 -1.50 -1.22 10.27
CA THR A 329 -1.79 -1.81 11.59
C THR A 329 -1.93 -3.34 11.53
N GLY A 330 -2.33 -3.89 10.39
CA GLY A 330 -2.53 -5.33 10.22
C GLY A 330 -1.22 -6.11 10.17
N LEU A 331 -0.12 -5.54 9.66
CA LEU A 331 1.18 -6.22 9.59
C LEU A 331 1.76 -6.55 10.97
N PRO A 332 1.80 -5.64 11.96
CA PRO A 332 2.18 -5.99 13.33
C PRO A 332 1.30 -7.07 13.94
N TRP A 333 0.00 -7.03 13.67
CA TRP A 333 -0.92 -8.09 14.16
C TRP A 333 -0.61 -9.44 13.52
N LEU A 334 -0.41 -9.49 12.20
CA LEU A 334 0.01 -10.68 11.48
C LEU A 334 1.32 -11.26 12.05
N ASN A 335 2.33 -10.41 12.24
CA ASN A 335 3.62 -10.84 12.79
C ASN A 335 3.50 -11.40 14.20
N ALA A 336 2.63 -10.82 15.04
CA ALA A 336 2.35 -11.33 16.37
C ALA A 336 1.57 -12.65 16.34
N ALA A 337 0.65 -12.83 15.37
CA ALA A 337 -0.16 -14.05 15.22
C ALA A 337 0.63 -15.20 14.57
N ALA A 338 1.61 -14.89 13.71
CA ALA A 338 2.39 -15.88 12.96
C ALA A 338 3.91 -15.64 13.07
N PRO A 339 4.52 -15.63 14.27
CA PRO A 339 5.91 -15.25 14.48
C PRO A 339 6.92 -16.17 13.78
N ARG A 340 6.51 -17.42 13.51
CA ARG A 340 7.35 -18.41 12.79
C ARG A 340 7.28 -18.27 11.26
N ALA A 341 6.29 -17.56 10.72
CA ALA A 341 6.11 -17.39 9.28
C ALA A 341 6.79 -16.09 8.79
N ARG A 342 8.14 -16.08 8.77
CA ARG A 342 8.95 -14.89 8.43
C ARG A 342 8.59 -14.22 7.10
N ARG A 343 8.04 -14.97 6.13
CA ARG A 343 7.62 -14.47 4.83
C ARG A 343 6.13 -14.11 4.75
N ALA A 344 5.38 -14.28 5.85
CA ALA A 344 3.92 -14.05 5.84
C ALA A 344 3.58 -12.61 5.44
N GLY A 345 4.29 -11.62 5.98
CA GLY A 345 4.07 -10.20 5.63
C GLY A 345 4.26 -9.92 4.14
N ALA A 346 5.38 -10.39 3.57
CA ALA A 346 5.64 -10.22 2.13
C ALA A 346 4.59 -10.93 1.26
N LEU A 347 4.18 -12.15 1.64
CA LEU A 347 3.13 -12.89 0.94
C LEU A 347 1.79 -12.15 0.97
N VAL A 348 1.39 -11.63 2.14
CA VAL A 348 0.13 -10.89 2.31
C VAL A 348 0.15 -9.60 1.49
N ILE A 349 1.26 -8.85 1.49
CA ILE A 349 1.41 -7.63 0.69
C ILE A 349 1.35 -7.96 -0.81
N ALA A 350 2.08 -8.96 -1.28
CA ALA A 350 2.04 -9.36 -2.69
C ALA A 350 0.64 -9.83 -3.11
N ALA A 351 -0.02 -10.64 -2.28
CA ALA A 351 -1.36 -11.12 -2.56
C ALA A 351 -2.42 -10.00 -2.54
N SER A 352 -2.24 -8.95 -1.73
CA SER A 352 -3.17 -7.83 -1.66
C SER A 352 -3.35 -7.12 -3.01
N MET A 353 -2.31 -7.09 -3.84
CA MET A 353 -2.37 -6.50 -5.19
C MET A 353 -3.42 -7.17 -6.10
N ILE A 354 -3.78 -8.44 -5.82
CA ILE A 354 -4.86 -9.14 -6.54
C ILE A 354 -6.18 -8.37 -6.38
N GLY A 355 -6.41 -7.77 -5.19
CA GLY A 355 -7.59 -6.92 -4.94
C GLY A 355 -7.66 -5.74 -5.91
N GLY A 356 -6.54 -5.02 -6.10
CA GLY A 356 -6.45 -3.91 -7.05
C GLY A 356 -6.66 -4.34 -8.49
N VAL A 357 -6.07 -5.48 -8.90
CA VAL A 357 -6.25 -6.04 -10.24
C VAL A 357 -7.72 -6.40 -10.49
N ALA A 358 -8.37 -7.04 -9.53
CA ALA A 358 -9.73 -7.55 -9.69
C ALA A 358 -10.81 -6.47 -9.56
N ALA A 359 -10.58 -5.41 -8.79
CA ALA A 359 -11.61 -4.43 -8.41
C ALA A 359 -12.26 -3.74 -9.62
N GLY A 360 -11.46 -3.27 -10.58
CA GLY A 360 -11.97 -2.57 -11.76
C GLY A 360 -12.99 -3.40 -12.56
N PRO A 361 -12.60 -4.55 -13.15
CA PRO A 361 -13.48 -5.35 -13.95
C PRO A 361 -14.58 -6.06 -13.14
N ALA A 362 -14.33 -6.47 -11.89
CA ALA A 362 -15.34 -7.12 -11.07
C ALA A 362 -16.48 -6.17 -10.70
N LEU A 363 -16.17 -4.94 -10.25
CA LEU A 363 -17.17 -3.92 -10.01
C LEU A 363 -17.83 -3.48 -11.32
N GLY A 364 -17.06 -3.28 -12.40
CA GLY A 364 -17.61 -2.96 -13.69
C GLY A 364 -18.64 -4.01 -14.16
N LYS A 365 -18.34 -5.31 -13.97
CA LYS A 365 -19.29 -6.37 -14.30
C LYS A 365 -20.52 -6.39 -13.39
N ALA A 366 -20.33 -6.15 -12.10
CA ALA A 366 -21.45 -6.03 -11.16
C ALA A 366 -22.35 -4.82 -11.51
N ILE A 367 -21.76 -3.70 -11.92
CA ILE A 367 -22.46 -2.49 -12.38
C ILE A 367 -23.31 -2.77 -13.63
N GLU A 368 -22.83 -3.59 -14.55
CA GLU A 368 -23.62 -3.99 -15.75
C GLU A 368 -24.92 -4.69 -15.38
N TRP A 369 -24.95 -5.42 -14.26
CA TRP A 369 -26.14 -6.15 -13.79
C TRP A 369 -27.03 -5.33 -12.86
N SER A 370 -26.43 -4.55 -11.94
CA SER A 370 -27.14 -3.85 -10.85
C SER A 370 -27.27 -2.34 -11.06
N GLY A 371 -26.59 -1.78 -12.06
CA GLY A 371 -26.50 -0.35 -12.30
C GLY A 371 -25.45 0.35 -11.45
N VAL A 372 -25.01 1.52 -11.90
CA VAL A 372 -23.95 2.34 -11.26
C VAL A 372 -24.33 2.78 -9.83
N ARG A 373 -25.62 3.04 -9.58
CA ARG A 373 -26.11 3.44 -8.25
C ARG A 373 -25.88 2.38 -7.16
N ALA A 374 -25.64 1.12 -7.55
CA ALA A 374 -25.37 0.04 -6.60
C ALA A 374 -23.91 0.00 -6.11
N VAL A 375 -23.01 0.81 -6.66
CA VAL A 375 -21.57 0.82 -6.30
C VAL A 375 -21.33 0.87 -4.80
N PRO A 376 -21.95 1.77 -4.01
CA PRO A 376 -21.72 1.79 -2.56
C PRO A 376 -22.11 0.47 -1.89
N LEU A 377 -23.25 -0.12 -2.26
CA LEU A 377 -23.73 -1.39 -1.69
C LEU A 377 -22.87 -2.59 -2.09
N LEU A 378 -22.35 -2.60 -3.33
CA LEU A 378 -21.41 -3.62 -3.77
C LEU A 378 -20.11 -3.58 -2.97
N LEU A 379 -19.56 -2.37 -2.77
CA LEU A 379 -18.38 -2.16 -1.95
C LEU A 379 -18.66 -2.43 -0.47
N ASP A 380 -19.86 -2.12 0.01
CA ASP A 380 -20.28 -2.41 1.38
C ASP A 380 -20.32 -3.92 1.67
N ALA A 381 -20.82 -4.71 0.72
CA ALA A 381 -20.78 -6.17 0.86
C ALA A 381 -19.33 -6.69 1.03
N VAL A 382 -18.37 -6.12 0.28
CA VAL A 382 -16.94 -6.45 0.42
C VAL A 382 -16.41 -5.97 1.77
N SER A 383 -16.82 -4.79 2.23
CA SER A 383 -16.45 -4.22 3.53
C SER A 383 -16.98 -5.07 4.70
N ALA A 384 -18.22 -5.56 4.60
CA ALA A 384 -18.78 -6.49 5.57
C ALA A 384 -17.97 -7.78 5.67
N LEU A 385 -17.47 -8.31 4.55
CA LEU A 385 -16.55 -9.46 4.54
C LEU A 385 -15.23 -9.13 5.24
N CYS A 386 -14.67 -7.92 5.07
CA CYS A 386 -13.49 -7.46 5.82
C CYS A 386 -13.77 -7.46 7.33
N LEU A 387 -14.94 -6.95 7.75
CA LEU A 387 -15.34 -6.93 9.15
C LEU A 387 -15.49 -8.37 9.70
N LEU A 388 -16.14 -9.24 8.97
CA LEU A 388 -16.29 -10.66 9.36
C LEU A 388 -14.95 -11.37 9.47
N ALA A 389 -14.04 -11.15 8.49
CA ALA A 389 -12.67 -11.68 8.52
C ALA A 389 -11.92 -11.18 9.76
N THR A 390 -12.05 -9.89 10.08
CA THR A 390 -11.45 -9.27 11.27
C THR A 390 -11.99 -9.88 12.57
N LEU A 391 -13.29 -10.04 12.70
CA LEU A 391 -13.93 -10.67 13.87
C LEU A 391 -13.52 -12.14 14.03
N TRP A 392 -13.39 -12.85 12.93
CA TRP A 392 -12.87 -14.21 12.94
C TRP A 392 -11.40 -14.26 13.41
N LEU A 393 -10.54 -13.39 12.87
CA LEU A 393 -9.13 -13.27 13.27
C LEU A 393 -8.98 -12.95 14.76
N ILE A 394 -9.82 -12.10 15.32
CA ILE A 394 -9.83 -11.80 16.77
C ILE A 394 -10.06 -13.08 17.58
N ARG A 395 -11.02 -13.91 17.16
CA ARG A 395 -11.31 -15.18 17.85
C ARG A 395 -10.16 -16.18 17.68
N ALA A 396 -9.65 -16.33 16.46
CA ALA A 396 -8.61 -17.28 16.12
C ALA A 396 -7.22 -16.95 16.71
N THR A 397 -6.96 -15.67 17.00
CA THR A 397 -5.66 -15.21 17.53
C THR A 397 -5.73 -14.79 19.00
N ARG A 398 -6.80 -15.16 19.74
CA ARG A 398 -6.85 -14.93 21.19
C ARG A 398 -5.73 -15.70 21.87
N PRO A 399 -4.95 -15.05 22.76
CA PRO A 399 -4.03 -15.80 23.61
C PRO A 399 -4.80 -16.81 24.45
N PRO A 400 -4.25 -18.01 24.72
CA PRO A 400 -4.85 -18.94 25.66
C PRO A 400 -5.07 -18.22 27.00
N SER A 401 -6.23 -18.45 27.63
CA SER A 401 -6.48 -17.92 28.97
C SER A 401 -5.34 -18.33 29.90
N PRO A 402 -4.83 -17.45 30.76
CA PRO A 402 -3.86 -17.83 31.76
C PRO A 402 -4.43 -19.07 32.54
N LEU A 403 -3.65 -20.10 32.63
CA LEU A 403 -4.00 -21.22 33.51
C LEU A 403 -4.32 -20.66 34.90
N PRO A 404 -5.38 -21.13 35.58
CA PRO A 404 -5.62 -20.75 36.96
C PRO A 404 -4.31 -20.92 37.72
N SER A 405 -3.85 -19.85 38.39
CA SER A 405 -2.67 -19.94 39.24
C SER A 405 -2.88 -21.10 40.20
N LEU A 406 -2.11 -22.18 40.06
CA LEU A 406 -2.05 -23.22 41.06
C LEU A 406 -1.74 -22.50 42.36
N SER A 407 -2.64 -22.59 43.33
CA SER A 407 -2.42 -22.09 44.68
C SER A 407 -1.05 -22.54 45.17
N PRO A 408 -0.23 -21.67 45.76
CA PRO A 408 1.06 -22.09 46.26
C PRO A 408 0.88 -23.34 47.14
N LEU A 409 1.65 -24.37 46.85
CA LEU A 409 1.70 -25.54 47.71
C LEU A 409 1.91 -25.09 49.17
N PRO A 410 1.18 -25.59 50.16
CA PRO A 410 1.42 -25.25 51.55
C PRO A 410 2.90 -25.51 51.87
N SER A 411 3.56 -24.51 52.46
CA SER A 411 4.94 -24.62 52.87
C SER A 411 5.13 -25.87 53.74
N PRO A 412 6.18 -26.67 53.52
CA PRO A 412 6.44 -27.84 54.35
C PRO A 412 6.57 -27.38 55.81
N SER A 413 5.81 -28.04 56.67
CA SER A 413 5.85 -27.83 58.11
C SER A 413 7.28 -27.98 58.62
N PRO A 414 7.78 -27.12 59.53
CA PRO A 414 9.13 -27.22 60.05
C PRO A 414 9.30 -28.56 60.77
N VAL A 415 10.28 -29.36 60.34
CA VAL A 415 10.70 -30.58 60.99
C VAL A 415 11.17 -30.20 62.41
N ARG A 416 10.43 -30.62 63.43
CA ARG A 416 10.88 -30.50 64.84
C ARG A 416 12.14 -31.36 65.01
N SER A 417 13.28 -30.72 65.26
CA SER A 417 14.46 -31.40 65.76
C SER A 417 14.16 -32.07 67.12
N PRO A 418 14.56 -33.32 67.33
CA PRO A 418 14.53 -33.90 68.67
C PRO A 418 15.51 -33.14 69.58
N ALA A 419 15.03 -32.76 70.74
CA ALA A 419 15.84 -32.16 71.78
C ALA A 419 16.85 -33.18 72.39
N PRO A 420 18.00 -32.73 72.91
CA PRO A 420 19.09 -33.57 73.39
C PRO A 420 18.71 -34.38 74.64
#